data_496d7e3947f8321bdd596d488aae495f
#
_entry.id   496d7e3947f8321bdd596d488aae495f
#
_cell.length_a   1.000
_cell.length_b   1.000
_cell.length_c   1.000
_cell.angle_alpha   90.00
_cell.angle_beta   90.00
_cell.angle_gamma   90.00
#
_symmetry.space_group_name_H-M   'P 1'
#
loop_
_entity.id
_entity.type
_entity.pdbx_description
1 polymer ?
#
loop_
_entity_poly.entity_id
_entity_poly.type
_entity_poly.pdbx_seq_one_letter_code
_entity_poly.pdbx_strand_id
1 'polypeptide(L)'
;PIIYKWFSAPGGIKFYNMAVLHNRVNQDELKKRLYQEPFKRVTISFYQYFFIEDTRLFRDLMYQSLEALQVFGRIYIASEGINAQISVPEHQLEKFKQYVNSIEPLTDLRLNIAVDNDGKSFWVLKVKLRNKIVADGIDDPGFTMRQKGKYVNAQEFNKLAADKNTVVVDMRNHYEYEVGHFENAIEIPSDTFREQLPMAAEMLA
;
A
#
# COMPACT_ATOMS: atom_id res chain seq x y z
N PRO A 1 -24.05 -5.12 -12.86
CA PRO A 1 -23.53 -5.21 -11.53
C PRO A 1 -22.97 -6.60 -11.33
N ILE A 2 -21.63 -6.70 -11.35
CA ILE A 2 -20.94 -7.96 -11.06
C ILE A 2 -20.92 -8.06 -9.55
N ILE A 3 -21.80 -8.91 -9.00
CA ILE A 3 -21.79 -9.26 -7.58
C ILE A 3 -20.63 -10.25 -7.40
N TYR A 4 -19.52 -9.76 -6.89
CA TYR A 4 -18.41 -10.62 -6.49
C TYR A 4 -18.83 -11.45 -5.28
N LYS A 5 -19.05 -12.75 -5.47
CA LYS A 5 -19.20 -13.72 -4.38
C LYS A 5 -17.83 -13.88 -3.71
N TRP A 6 -17.58 -13.08 -2.69
CA TRP A 6 -16.43 -13.22 -1.82
C TRP A 6 -16.65 -14.37 -0.84
N PHE A 7 -15.71 -15.29 -0.79
CA PHE A 7 -15.59 -16.38 0.18
C PHE A 7 -16.59 -17.56 0.05
N SER A 8 -16.21 -18.53 -0.73
CA SER A 8 -16.50 -19.93 -0.40
C SER A 8 -15.26 -20.59 0.19
N ALA A 9 -14.97 -20.31 1.46
CA ALA A 9 -14.09 -21.19 2.22
C ALA A 9 -14.88 -22.47 2.58
N PRO A 10 -14.32 -23.68 2.42
CA PRO A 10 -14.96 -24.89 2.91
C PRO A 10 -14.91 -24.91 4.44
N GLY A 11 -16.04 -24.60 5.06
CA GLY A 11 -16.19 -24.57 6.52
C GLY A 11 -16.97 -23.35 6.96
N GLY A 12 -18.26 -23.58 7.29
CA GLY A 12 -19.27 -22.56 7.58
C GLY A 12 -18.79 -21.35 8.40
N ILE A 13 -19.43 -20.20 8.14
CA ILE A 13 -19.22 -18.92 8.83
C ILE A 13 -19.40 -19.14 10.33
N LYS A 14 -18.29 -19.26 11.04
CA LYS A 14 -18.31 -19.08 12.51
C LYS A 14 -18.31 -17.59 12.77
N PHE A 15 -19.37 -17.08 13.40
CA PHE A 15 -19.37 -15.73 13.97
C PHE A 15 -18.29 -15.68 15.04
N TYR A 16 -17.14 -15.11 14.68
CA TYR A 16 -16.11 -14.81 15.67
C TYR A 16 -16.47 -13.52 16.37
N ASN A 17 -16.39 -13.54 17.71
CA ASN A 17 -16.47 -12.35 18.55
C ASN A 17 -15.58 -11.25 17.96
N MET A 18 -16.09 -10.02 17.89
CA MET A 18 -15.35 -8.85 17.44
C MET A 18 -13.99 -8.82 18.14
N ALA A 19 -12.95 -9.06 17.40
CA ALA A 19 -11.59 -9.00 17.94
C ALA A 19 -11.35 -7.59 18.50
N VAL A 20 -10.84 -7.53 19.73
CA VAL A 20 -10.45 -6.26 20.35
C VAL A 20 -9.23 -5.76 19.58
N LEU A 21 -9.46 -4.83 18.65
CA LEU A 21 -8.43 -4.27 17.75
C LEU A 21 -7.46 -3.29 18.46
N HIS A 22 -7.34 -3.36 19.79
CA HIS A 22 -6.52 -2.44 20.57
C HIS A 22 -5.39 -3.19 21.27
N ASN A 23 -4.17 -2.88 20.87
CA ASN A 23 -3.00 -3.31 21.61
C ASN A 23 -2.81 -2.40 22.84
N ARG A 24 -2.97 -2.96 24.05
CA ARG A 24 -2.77 -2.28 25.34
C ARG A 24 -1.34 -2.41 25.87
N VAL A 25 -0.45 -3.06 25.15
CA VAL A 25 0.95 -3.24 25.56
C VAL A 25 1.73 -1.96 25.29
N ASN A 26 2.64 -1.63 26.20
CA ASN A 26 3.53 -0.49 26.03
C ASN A 26 4.39 -0.64 24.75
N GLN A 27 4.58 0.47 24.06
CA GLN A 27 5.35 0.54 22.80
C GLN A 27 6.78 -0.01 22.97
N ASP A 28 7.43 0.27 24.08
CA ASP A 28 8.81 -0.17 24.36
C ASP A 28 8.88 -1.70 24.53
N GLU A 29 7.88 -2.27 25.17
CA GLU A 29 7.75 -3.73 25.28
C GLU A 29 7.56 -4.40 23.94
N LEU A 30 6.72 -3.81 23.05
CA LEU A 30 6.50 -4.32 21.70
C LEU A 30 7.78 -4.26 20.86
N LYS A 31 8.51 -3.16 20.95
CA LYS A 31 9.81 -3.04 20.28
C LYS A 31 10.81 -4.06 20.81
N LYS A 32 10.89 -4.24 22.14
CA LYS A 32 11.77 -5.23 22.76
C LYS A 32 11.49 -6.64 22.26
N ARG A 33 10.21 -7.03 22.16
CA ARG A 33 9.79 -8.34 21.60
C ARG A 33 10.22 -8.49 20.14
N LEU A 34 10.02 -7.45 19.31
CA LEU A 34 10.45 -7.44 17.91
C LEU A 34 11.95 -7.69 17.77
N TYR A 35 12.79 -7.04 18.60
CA TYR A 35 14.24 -7.21 18.56
C TYR A 35 14.72 -8.56 19.09
N GLN A 36 13.89 -9.26 19.86
CA GLN A 36 14.17 -10.62 20.39
C GLN A 36 13.69 -11.74 19.46
N GLU A 37 13.00 -11.40 18.35
CA GLU A 37 12.58 -12.42 17.38
C GLU A 37 13.77 -13.15 16.77
N PRO A 38 13.75 -14.49 16.71
CA PRO A 38 14.87 -15.30 16.19
C PRO A 38 14.89 -15.38 14.66
N PHE A 39 14.00 -14.66 13.97
CA PHE A 39 13.83 -14.69 12.52
C PHE A 39 13.92 -13.30 11.91
N LYS A 40 14.21 -13.26 10.61
CA LYS A 40 14.19 -12.03 9.82
C LYS A 40 12.77 -11.69 9.37
N ARG A 41 12.59 -10.42 9.03
CA ARG A 41 11.36 -9.89 8.44
C ARG A 41 11.64 -9.23 7.11
N VAL A 42 10.65 -9.24 6.23
CA VAL A 42 10.69 -8.59 4.91
C VAL A 42 9.74 -7.40 4.95
N THR A 43 10.25 -6.21 4.68
CA THR A 43 9.43 -5.00 4.55
C THR A 43 8.85 -4.94 3.14
N ILE A 44 7.53 -4.80 3.07
CA ILE A 44 6.78 -4.81 1.80
C ILE A 44 5.83 -3.62 1.79
N SER A 45 5.75 -2.95 0.65
CA SER A 45 4.70 -1.97 0.40
C SER A 45 3.93 -2.31 -0.88
N PHE A 46 2.64 -2.02 -0.85
CA PHE A 46 1.76 -2.15 -2.01
C PHE A 46 0.53 -1.27 -1.86
N TYR A 47 -0.07 -0.92 -2.98
CA TYR A 47 -1.38 -0.30 -3.03
C TYR A 47 -2.15 -0.82 -4.24
N GLN A 48 -3.47 -0.88 -4.11
CA GLN A 48 -4.34 -1.29 -5.20
C GLN A 48 -5.68 -0.56 -5.11
N TYR A 49 -6.10 0.00 -6.23
CA TYR A 49 -7.42 0.60 -6.38
C TYR A 49 -8.42 -0.44 -6.88
N PHE A 50 -9.46 -0.66 -6.10
CA PHE A 50 -10.62 -1.49 -6.44
C PHE A 50 -11.76 -1.15 -5.50
N PHE A 51 -12.99 -1.39 -5.92
CA PHE A 51 -14.15 -1.08 -5.09
C PHE A 51 -14.32 -2.10 -3.96
N ILE A 52 -14.44 -1.60 -2.74
CA ILE A 52 -14.71 -2.36 -1.52
C ILE A 52 -16.07 -1.93 -0.99
N GLU A 53 -17.07 -2.81 -1.08
CA GLU A 53 -18.45 -2.53 -0.66
C GLU A 53 -18.54 -2.41 0.87
N ASP A 54 -18.08 -3.41 1.61
CA ASP A 54 -18.00 -3.39 3.07
C ASP A 54 -16.55 -3.29 3.55
N THR A 55 -16.12 -2.05 3.73
CA THR A 55 -14.75 -1.75 4.20
C THR A 55 -14.50 -2.23 5.62
N ARG A 56 -15.54 -2.34 6.47
CA ARG A 56 -15.40 -2.81 7.86
C ARG A 56 -15.15 -4.30 7.89
N LEU A 57 -15.98 -5.07 7.19
CA LEU A 57 -15.81 -6.51 7.06
C LEU A 57 -14.45 -6.84 6.42
N PHE A 58 -14.10 -6.16 5.34
CA PHE A 58 -12.80 -6.34 4.66
C PHE A 58 -11.63 -6.06 5.59
N ARG A 59 -11.68 -4.97 6.37
CA ARG A 59 -10.69 -4.63 7.39
C ARG A 59 -10.54 -5.75 8.42
N ASP A 60 -11.64 -6.25 8.96
CA ASP A 60 -11.61 -7.23 10.05
C ASP A 60 -11.05 -8.57 9.58
N LEU A 61 -11.44 -9.03 8.39
CA LEU A 61 -10.90 -10.25 7.78
C LEU A 61 -9.40 -10.11 7.46
N MET A 62 -9.00 -8.96 6.91
CA MET A 62 -7.60 -8.64 6.63
C MET A 62 -6.78 -8.63 7.92
N TYR A 63 -7.28 -7.97 8.98
CA TYR A 63 -6.61 -7.92 10.28
C TYR A 63 -6.38 -9.33 10.84
N GLN A 64 -7.43 -10.15 10.93
CA GLN A 64 -7.35 -11.51 11.47
C GLN A 64 -6.35 -12.39 10.70
N SER A 65 -6.40 -12.35 9.37
CA SER A 65 -5.51 -13.15 8.53
C SER A 65 -4.05 -12.72 8.67
N LEU A 66 -3.78 -11.42 8.69
CA LEU A 66 -2.42 -10.89 8.81
C LEU A 66 -1.87 -11.02 10.24
N GLU A 67 -2.71 -10.92 11.26
CA GLU A 67 -2.33 -11.18 12.65
C GLU A 67 -1.90 -12.63 12.84
N ALA A 68 -2.65 -13.59 12.27
CA ALA A 68 -2.30 -15.01 12.29
C ALA A 68 -0.95 -15.31 11.59
N LEU A 69 -0.56 -14.49 10.61
CA LEU A 69 0.74 -14.55 9.94
C LEU A 69 1.82 -13.72 10.65
N GLN A 70 1.52 -13.15 11.82
CA GLN A 70 2.44 -12.30 12.58
C GLN A 70 2.97 -11.09 11.79
N VAL A 71 2.15 -10.55 10.89
CA VAL A 71 2.46 -9.36 10.09
C VAL A 71 2.33 -8.12 10.98
N PHE A 72 3.30 -7.22 10.89
CA PHE A 72 3.24 -5.89 11.48
C PHE A 72 3.15 -4.83 10.39
N GLY A 73 2.72 -3.63 10.73
CA GLY A 73 2.69 -2.53 9.79
C GLY A 73 1.43 -1.69 9.85
N ARG A 74 1.28 -0.84 8.83
CA ARG A 74 0.13 0.03 8.64
C ARG A 74 -0.58 -0.31 7.33
N ILE A 75 -1.89 -0.50 7.44
CA ILE A 75 -2.76 -0.72 6.29
C ILE A 75 -3.90 0.28 6.38
N TYR A 76 -4.14 0.98 5.29
CA TYR A 76 -5.27 1.87 5.10
C TYR A 76 -6.22 1.25 4.10
N ILE A 77 -7.51 1.21 4.46
CA ILE A 77 -8.59 0.67 3.64
C ILE A 77 -9.63 1.77 3.47
N ALA A 78 -10.03 2.01 2.24
CA ALA A 78 -11.13 2.88 1.85
C ALA A 78 -12.04 2.15 0.85
N SER A 79 -13.18 2.74 0.51
CA SER A 79 -14.07 2.18 -0.52
C SER A 79 -13.40 2.06 -1.89
N GLU A 80 -12.36 2.84 -2.13
CA GLU A 80 -11.59 2.87 -3.39
C GLU A 80 -10.42 1.89 -3.44
N GLY A 81 -10.08 1.19 -2.31
CA GLY A 81 -8.97 0.24 -2.32
C GLY A 81 -8.19 0.10 -1.01
N ILE A 82 -6.93 -0.31 -1.15
CA ILE A 82 -6.00 -0.60 -0.05
C ILE A 82 -4.63 0.05 -0.30
N ASN A 83 -4.00 0.51 0.78
CA ASN A 83 -2.60 0.95 0.82
C ASN A 83 -1.92 0.34 2.05
N ALA A 84 -0.82 -0.38 1.85
CA ALA A 84 -0.15 -1.14 2.89
C ALA A 84 1.36 -0.89 2.91
N GLN A 85 1.88 -0.72 4.11
CA GLN A 85 3.31 -0.77 4.43
C GLN A 85 3.47 -1.71 5.61
N ILE A 86 4.05 -2.87 5.38
CA ILE A 86 4.05 -4.00 6.31
C ILE A 86 5.43 -4.65 6.44
N SER A 87 5.59 -5.40 7.51
CA SER A 87 6.74 -6.25 7.79
C SER A 87 6.24 -7.67 8.04
N VAL A 88 6.64 -8.59 7.18
CA VAL A 88 6.21 -9.99 7.17
C VAL A 88 7.38 -10.86 7.66
N PRO A 89 7.19 -11.81 8.62
CA PRO A 89 8.21 -12.78 8.94
C PRO A 89 8.64 -13.57 7.69
N GLU A 90 9.94 -13.73 7.46
CA GLU A 90 10.47 -14.37 6.25
C GLU A 90 9.88 -15.78 6.03
N HIS A 91 9.73 -16.55 7.10
CA HIS A 91 9.15 -17.91 7.04
C HIS A 91 7.63 -17.94 6.77
N GLN A 92 6.93 -16.79 6.84
CA GLN A 92 5.51 -16.64 6.51
C GLN A 92 5.28 -15.97 5.15
N LEU A 93 6.35 -15.56 4.46
CA LEU A 93 6.25 -14.74 3.24
C LEU A 93 5.41 -15.44 2.15
N GLU A 94 5.62 -16.73 1.92
CA GLU A 94 4.86 -17.45 0.90
C GLU A 94 3.38 -17.64 1.27
N LYS A 95 3.08 -17.86 2.55
CA LYS A 95 1.67 -17.87 3.01
C LYS A 95 1.00 -16.52 2.89
N PHE A 96 1.74 -15.44 3.15
CA PHE A 96 1.27 -14.08 2.93
C PHE A 96 0.94 -13.84 1.46
N LYS A 97 1.83 -14.20 0.52
CA LYS A 97 1.58 -14.09 -0.92
C LYS A 97 0.35 -14.90 -1.35
N GLN A 98 0.22 -16.14 -0.86
CA GLN A 98 -0.95 -16.99 -1.14
C GLN A 98 -2.24 -16.34 -0.63
N TYR A 99 -2.21 -15.78 0.59
CA TYR A 99 -3.36 -15.06 1.14
C TYR A 99 -3.74 -13.85 0.29
N VAL A 100 -2.79 -13.00 -0.07
CA VAL A 100 -3.03 -11.83 -0.92
C VAL A 100 -3.60 -12.25 -2.28
N ASN A 101 -3.02 -13.26 -2.93
CA ASN A 101 -3.48 -13.80 -4.20
C ASN A 101 -4.87 -14.48 -4.14
N SER A 102 -5.30 -14.90 -2.95
CA SER A 102 -6.65 -15.46 -2.76
C SER A 102 -7.76 -14.40 -2.81
N ILE A 103 -7.38 -13.12 -2.72
CA ILE A 103 -8.29 -11.97 -2.81
C ILE A 103 -8.27 -11.50 -4.27
N GLU A 104 -9.32 -11.79 -5.04
CA GLU A 104 -9.35 -11.61 -6.50
C GLU A 104 -8.83 -10.25 -7.01
N PRO A 105 -9.19 -9.08 -6.44
CA PRO A 105 -8.59 -7.80 -6.89
C PRO A 105 -7.12 -7.60 -6.53
N LEU A 106 -6.54 -8.46 -5.69
CA LEU A 106 -5.13 -8.44 -5.29
C LEU A 106 -4.32 -9.57 -5.93
N THR A 107 -4.92 -10.35 -6.84
CA THR A 107 -4.20 -11.38 -7.60
C THR A 107 -3.11 -10.73 -8.43
N ASP A 108 -1.92 -11.33 -8.43
CA ASP A 108 -0.73 -10.85 -9.13
C ASP A 108 -0.32 -9.40 -8.78
N LEU A 109 -0.69 -8.97 -7.57
CA LEU A 109 -0.34 -7.65 -7.08
C LEU A 109 1.18 -7.45 -7.04
N ARG A 110 1.66 -6.34 -7.60
CA ARG A 110 3.06 -5.95 -7.48
C ARG A 110 3.39 -5.60 -6.03
N LEU A 111 4.23 -6.44 -5.41
CA LEU A 111 4.77 -6.20 -4.08
C LEU A 111 6.13 -5.50 -4.21
N ASN A 112 6.26 -4.30 -3.63
CA ASN A 112 7.53 -3.59 -3.57
C ASN A 112 8.25 -4.05 -2.29
N ILE A 113 9.31 -4.83 -2.46
CA ILE A 113 10.13 -5.36 -1.37
C ILE A 113 11.27 -4.38 -1.13
N ALA A 114 11.43 -3.94 0.13
CA ALA A 114 12.54 -3.06 0.49
C ALA A 114 13.87 -3.81 0.44
N VAL A 115 14.87 -3.15 -0.14
CA VAL A 115 16.26 -3.64 -0.21
C VAL A 115 17.01 -3.07 0.98
N ASP A 116 17.92 -3.85 1.56
CA ASP A 116 18.79 -3.45 2.69
C ASP A 116 18.05 -2.94 3.93
N ASN A 117 16.88 -3.52 4.22
CA ASN A 117 16.05 -3.17 5.38
C ASN A 117 16.04 -4.34 6.37
N ASP A 118 16.18 -4.02 7.67
CA ASP A 118 16.17 -5.02 8.75
C ASP A 118 14.76 -5.59 9.05
N GLY A 119 13.73 -5.09 8.39
CA GLY A 119 12.33 -5.49 8.56
C GLY A 119 11.71 -5.05 9.89
N LYS A 120 12.40 -4.26 10.72
CA LYS A 120 12.00 -3.89 12.08
C LYS A 120 11.37 -2.51 12.21
N SER A 121 10.92 -1.94 11.10
CA SER A 121 10.26 -0.62 11.07
C SER A 121 8.88 -0.59 11.74
N PHE A 122 8.27 -1.78 11.95
CA PHE A 122 6.94 -1.90 12.53
C PHE A 122 6.94 -2.97 13.64
N TRP A 123 6.26 -2.67 14.75
CA TRP A 123 6.16 -3.55 15.93
C TRP A 123 4.72 -3.93 16.29
N VAL A 124 3.73 -3.49 15.49
CA VAL A 124 2.32 -3.79 15.66
C VAL A 124 1.59 -3.71 14.33
N LEU A 125 0.56 -4.53 14.15
CA LEU A 125 -0.34 -4.43 13.01
C LEU A 125 -1.42 -3.36 13.29
N LYS A 126 -1.58 -2.41 12.37
CA LYS A 126 -2.62 -1.37 12.39
C LYS A 126 -3.38 -1.36 11.07
N VAL A 127 -4.60 -1.84 11.06
CA VAL A 127 -5.49 -1.75 9.89
C VAL A 127 -6.57 -0.70 10.17
N LYS A 128 -6.53 0.39 9.41
CA LYS A 128 -7.38 1.56 9.63
C LYS A 128 -8.26 1.86 8.43
N LEU A 129 -9.52 2.19 8.71
CA LEU A 129 -10.42 2.76 7.72
C LEU A 129 -10.05 4.23 7.46
N ARG A 130 -10.11 4.63 6.21
CA ARG A 130 -9.88 5.99 5.73
C ARG A 130 -10.93 6.34 4.68
N ASN A 131 -11.10 7.62 4.41
CA ASN A 131 -11.95 8.08 3.32
C ASN A 131 -11.28 7.81 1.96
N LYS A 132 -9.93 7.95 1.91
CA LYS A 132 -9.10 7.66 0.74
C LYS A 132 -7.86 6.86 1.16
N ILE A 133 -7.30 6.08 0.23
CA ILE A 133 -6.05 5.32 0.47
C ILE A 133 -4.79 6.16 0.24
N VAL A 134 -4.91 7.25 -0.52
CA VAL A 134 -3.84 8.24 -0.76
C VAL A 134 -4.38 9.62 -0.42
N ALA A 135 -3.53 10.44 0.20
CA ALA A 135 -3.86 11.83 0.52
C ALA A 135 -3.58 12.74 -0.70
N ASP A 136 -4.36 12.59 -1.78
CA ASP A 136 -4.23 13.32 -3.03
C ASP A 136 -4.84 14.74 -2.98
N GLY A 137 -5.73 15.02 -2.04
CA GLY A 137 -6.43 16.29 -1.93
C GLY A 137 -7.52 16.51 -2.96
N ILE A 138 -7.77 15.55 -3.86
CA ILE A 138 -8.83 15.65 -4.88
C ILE A 138 -10.19 15.43 -4.20
N ASP A 139 -11.05 16.44 -4.23
CA ASP A 139 -12.40 16.38 -3.65
C ASP A 139 -13.48 16.47 -4.75
N ASP A 140 -13.21 15.82 -5.87
CA ASP A 140 -14.13 15.73 -7.01
C ASP A 140 -14.86 14.39 -6.99
N PRO A 141 -16.19 14.36 -6.83
CA PRO A 141 -16.99 13.12 -6.88
C PRO A 141 -16.91 12.39 -8.21
N GLY A 142 -16.57 13.08 -9.31
CA GLY A 142 -16.37 12.49 -10.63
C GLY A 142 -14.99 11.86 -10.83
N PHE A 143 -14.04 12.13 -9.92
CA PHE A 143 -12.70 11.57 -10.03
C PHE A 143 -12.71 10.06 -9.87
N THR A 144 -12.05 9.37 -10.78
CA THR A 144 -11.92 7.91 -10.75
C THR A 144 -10.57 7.44 -11.27
N MET A 145 -9.98 6.45 -10.62
CA MET A 145 -8.76 5.78 -11.06
C MET A 145 -8.97 4.78 -12.21
N ARG A 146 -10.17 4.72 -12.81
CA ARG A 146 -10.44 3.88 -13.99
C ARG A 146 -9.68 4.36 -15.23
N GLN A 147 -9.37 5.65 -15.32
CA GLN A 147 -8.61 6.28 -16.41
C GLN A 147 -7.20 6.64 -15.93
N LYS A 148 -6.47 5.66 -15.44
CA LYS A 148 -5.07 5.84 -15.03
C LYS A 148 -4.13 5.79 -16.23
N GLY A 149 -2.95 6.43 -16.11
CA GLY A 149 -1.88 6.35 -17.09
C GLY A 149 -1.35 4.91 -17.28
N LYS A 150 -0.61 4.70 -18.36
CA LYS A 150 0.04 3.42 -18.66
C LYS A 150 1.31 3.28 -17.82
N TYR A 151 1.48 2.15 -17.14
CA TYR A 151 2.77 1.77 -16.58
C TYR A 151 3.73 1.35 -17.69
N VAL A 152 4.96 1.82 -17.61
CA VAL A 152 6.03 1.47 -18.54
C VAL A 152 7.18 0.79 -17.79
N ASN A 153 7.87 -0.11 -18.45
CA ASN A 153 9.10 -0.71 -17.92
C ASN A 153 10.31 0.23 -18.15
N ALA A 154 11.49 -0.12 -17.62
CA ALA A 154 12.70 0.70 -17.74
C ALA A 154 13.11 0.95 -19.19
N GLN A 155 12.96 -0.03 -20.09
CA GLN A 155 13.32 0.13 -21.50
C GLN A 155 12.35 1.07 -22.23
N GLU A 156 11.07 0.95 -21.97
CA GLU A 156 10.03 1.87 -22.50
C GLU A 156 10.24 3.28 -21.95
N PHE A 157 10.52 3.40 -20.64
CA PHE A 157 10.82 4.68 -20.01
C PHE A 157 12.02 5.37 -20.66
N ASN A 158 13.14 4.66 -20.85
CA ASN A 158 14.33 5.22 -21.49
C ASN A 158 14.06 5.72 -22.91
N LYS A 159 13.20 5.03 -23.68
CA LYS A 159 12.79 5.49 -25.01
C LYS A 159 11.96 6.76 -24.95
N LEU A 160 11.01 6.83 -24.02
CA LEU A 160 10.17 8.01 -23.81
C LEU A 160 11.00 9.19 -23.34
N ALA A 161 11.86 9.01 -22.34
CA ALA A 161 12.71 10.07 -21.80
C ALA A 161 13.73 10.63 -22.81
N ALA A 162 14.10 9.84 -23.83
CA ALA A 162 14.96 10.29 -24.93
C ALA A 162 14.21 11.09 -26.02
N ASP A 163 12.89 11.07 -26.02
CA ASP A 163 12.08 11.83 -26.98
C ASP A 163 11.94 13.30 -26.50
N LYS A 164 12.31 14.24 -27.36
CA LYS A 164 12.27 15.69 -27.07
C LYS A 164 10.86 16.24 -26.79
N ASN A 165 9.82 15.52 -27.19
CA ASN A 165 8.43 15.87 -26.93
C ASN A 165 7.89 15.25 -25.64
N THR A 166 8.72 14.49 -24.91
CA THR A 166 8.35 13.89 -23.63
C THR A 166 8.86 14.73 -22.46
N VAL A 167 7.97 15.04 -21.54
CA VAL A 167 8.32 15.68 -20.28
C VAL A 167 8.33 14.62 -19.18
N VAL A 168 9.41 14.54 -18.43
CA VAL A 168 9.51 13.71 -17.23
C VAL A 168 9.24 14.60 -16.02
N VAL A 169 8.27 14.24 -15.20
CA VAL A 169 7.91 14.99 -13.99
C VAL A 169 8.15 14.11 -12.78
N ASP A 170 8.91 14.60 -11.81
CA ASP A 170 9.13 13.93 -10.55
C ASP A 170 8.09 14.40 -9.52
N MET A 171 7.18 13.50 -9.16
CA MET A 171 6.10 13.75 -8.20
C MET A 171 6.44 13.22 -6.80
N ARG A 172 7.71 12.97 -6.50
CA ARG A 172 8.16 12.60 -5.15
C ARG A 172 8.37 13.85 -4.28
N ASN A 173 8.55 13.65 -2.98
CA ASN A 173 8.90 14.74 -2.08
C ASN A 173 10.24 15.38 -2.46
N HIS A 174 10.42 16.67 -2.18
CA HIS A 174 11.63 17.43 -2.49
C HIS A 174 12.92 16.73 -2.03
N TYR A 175 12.98 16.22 -0.80
CA TYR A 175 14.16 15.53 -0.29
C TYR A 175 14.50 14.23 -1.06
N GLU A 176 13.52 13.57 -1.68
CA GLU A 176 13.77 12.38 -2.52
C GLU A 176 14.33 12.78 -3.88
N TYR A 177 13.90 13.92 -4.41
CA TYR A 177 14.45 14.51 -5.63
C TYR A 177 15.92 14.91 -5.44
N GLU A 178 16.25 15.53 -4.30
CA GLU A 178 17.64 15.91 -3.96
C GLU A 178 18.59 14.71 -3.86
N VAL A 179 18.12 13.56 -3.34
CA VAL A 179 18.91 12.33 -3.23
C VAL A 179 19.25 11.75 -4.61
N GLY A 180 18.35 11.90 -5.58
CA GLY A 180 18.55 11.48 -6.95
C GLY A 180 17.26 11.51 -7.77
N HIS A 181 17.35 11.94 -9.00
CA HIS A 181 16.23 12.07 -9.93
C HIS A 181 16.65 11.67 -11.35
N PHE A 182 15.69 11.48 -12.25
CA PHE A 182 15.96 11.24 -13.67
C PHE A 182 16.50 12.51 -14.32
N GLU A 183 17.46 12.34 -15.24
CA GLU A 183 18.03 13.44 -16.01
C GLU A 183 16.90 14.23 -16.71
N ASN A 184 16.96 15.55 -16.59
CA ASN A 184 15.96 16.50 -17.10
C ASN A 184 14.53 16.34 -16.51
N ALA A 185 14.36 15.62 -15.40
CA ALA A 185 13.07 15.58 -14.72
C ALA A 185 12.72 16.96 -14.14
N ILE A 186 11.48 17.39 -14.35
CA ILE A 186 10.94 18.59 -13.71
C ILE A 186 10.49 18.21 -12.30
N GLU A 187 11.03 18.90 -11.33
CA GLU A 187 10.58 18.82 -9.95
C GLU A 187 9.29 19.60 -9.73
N ILE A 188 8.38 19.05 -8.95
CA ILE A 188 7.25 19.81 -8.39
C ILE A 188 7.63 20.13 -6.93
N PRO A 189 8.03 21.39 -6.61
CA PRO A 189 8.66 21.73 -5.34
C PRO A 189 7.64 21.81 -4.21
N SER A 190 7.30 20.66 -3.64
CA SER A 190 6.41 20.53 -2.47
C SER A 190 6.76 19.30 -1.66
N ASP A 191 6.48 19.35 -0.36
CA ASP A 191 6.70 18.24 0.57
C ASP A 191 5.51 17.27 0.65
N THR A 192 4.40 17.58 -0.01
CA THR A 192 3.20 16.73 0.04
C THR A 192 2.59 16.52 -1.34
N PHE A 193 2.20 15.28 -1.62
CA PHE A 193 1.52 14.92 -2.88
C PHE A 193 0.24 15.72 -3.13
N ARG A 194 -0.47 16.12 -2.06
CA ARG A 194 -1.68 16.96 -2.13
C ARG A 194 -1.40 18.32 -2.73
N GLU A 195 -0.27 18.94 -2.41
CA GLU A 195 0.13 20.24 -2.93
C GLU A 195 0.73 20.12 -4.32
N GLN A 196 1.42 19.02 -4.59
CA GLN A 196 2.06 18.78 -5.90
C GLN A 196 1.06 18.68 -7.05
N LEU A 197 -0.09 18.04 -6.85
CA LEU A 197 -1.06 17.82 -7.92
C LEU A 197 -1.57 19.13 -8.58
N PRO A 198 -2.08 20.14 -7.83
CA PRO A 198 -2.49 21.40 -8.43
C PRO A 198 -1.30 22.16 -9.03
N MET A 199 -0.12 22.14 -8.38
CA MET A 199 1.09 22.78 -8.92
C MET A 199 1.52 22.15 -10.23
N ALA A 200 1.52 20.81 -10.32
CA ALA A 200 1.84 20.11 -11.55
C ALA A 200 0.85 20.47 -12.68
N ALA A 201 -0.44 20.54 -12.37
CA ALA A 201 -1.44 20.93 -13.34
C ALA A 201 -1.22 22.36 -13.88
N GLU A 202 -0.83 23.30 -13.00
CA GLU A 202 -0.52 24.68 -13.39
C GLU A 202 0.79 24.79 -14.20
N MET A 203 1.84 24.05 -13.79
CA MET A 203 3.14 24.09 -14.46
C MET A 203 3.14 23.43 -15.85
N LEU A 204 2.23 22.48 -16.09
CA LEU A 204 2.18 21.70 -17.33
C LEU A 204 1.04 22.13 -18.28
N ALA A 205 0.23 23.13 -17.89
CA ALA A 205 -0.82 23.70 -18.74
C ALA A 205 -0.26 24.60 -19.84
#